data_0cac8c0ccfeac46e5547dd71e36e7bef
#
_entry.id   0cac8c0ccfeac46e5547dd71e36e7bef
#
_cell.length_a   1.000
_cell.length_b   1.000
_cell.length_c   1.000
_cell.angle_alpha   90.00
_cell.angle_beta   90.00
_cell.angle_gamma   90.00
#
_symmetry.space_group_name_H-M   'P 1'
#
loop_
_entity.id
_entity.type
_entity.pdbx_description
1 polymer ?
#
loop_
_entity_poly.entity_id
_entity_poly.type
_entity_poly.pdbx_seq_one_letter_code
_entity_poly.pdbx_strand_id
1 'polypeptide(L)'
;MKNKRTVELNQKKDGYCVNFTAMASPCEVLIQTQDKNLAEQVALCVSAEVWRIEDKYSRYDRRSICSQINSGGGKQVAIDEETYLLLNFSEQCYQLSDGLFDITSGVLRQVWSFDSLSGECQHFPSATEINKLIRLVDWNKVTYDQHSIILPKNMELDFGGIGKEYAVDRCILLVKVLTDKPLLVNLGGDLAVTGPRTNNQPWQVAIEHPDCDALGQPQDMIVALKHGALATSGDARRYLIKQGVRYGHVLNAKTGWPIIHAPRSITTVAPQCIQAGILATLALLQGEQAEQFLTEQEITFWARR
;
A
#
# COMPACT_ATOMS: atom_id res chain seq x y z
N MET A 1 -16.55 7.30 -15.44
CA MET A 1 -16.46 6.10 -16.32
C MET A 1 -15.37 5.22 -15.76
N LYS A 2 -15.65 3.95 -15.35
CA LYS A 2 -14.55 3.02 -15.02
C LYS A 2 -13.73 2.81 -16.29
N ASN A 3 -12.43 3.07 -16.25
CA ASN A 3 -11.52 2.69 -17.33
C ASN A 3 -11.72 1.20 -17.64
N LYS A 4 -11.69 0.85 -18.94
CA LYS A 4 -11.81 -0.55 -19.37
C LYS A 4 -10.66 -1.34 -18.72
N ARG A 5 -10.99 -2.29 -17.85
CA ARG A 5 -10.01 -3.20 -17.25
C ARG A 5 -9.47 -4.11 -18.34
N THR A 6 -8.18 -4.02 -18.60
CA THR A 6 -7.48 -4.82 -19.61
C THR A 6 -6.33 -5.55 -18.95
N VAL A 7 -6.06 -6.75 -19.41
CA VAL A 7 -4.92 -7.57 -19.02
C VAL A 7 -4.12 -7.87 -20.27
N GLU A 8 -2.84 -7.61 -20.23
CA GLU A 8 -1.88 -7.90 -21.29
C GLU A 8 -1.00 -9.05 -20.87
N LEU A 9 -0.90 -10.10 -21.70
CA LEU A 9 -0.02 -11.23 -21.50
C LEU A 9 1.09 -11.20 -22.53
N ASN A 10 2.32 -11.03 -22.07
CA ASN A 10 3.50 -10.91 -22.92
C ASN A 10 4.46 -12.09 -22.67
N GLN A 11 4.82 -12.83 -23.73
CA GLN A 11 5.82 -13.88 -23.63
C GLN A 11 7.20 -13.27 -23.40
N LYS A 12 7.97 -13.85 -22.50
CA LYS A 12 9.37 -13.51 -22.20
C LYS A 12 10.23 -14.76 -22.43
N LYS A 13 11.56 -14.59 -22.44
CA LYS A 13 12.51 -15.69 -22.60
C LYS A 13 12.28 -16.83 -21.60
N ASP A 14 12.02 -16.46 -20.33
CA ASP A 14 11.95 -17.41 -19.21
C ASP A 14 10.49 -17.63 -18.71
N GLY A 15 9.48 -17.26 -19.52
CA GLY A 15 8.08 -17.41 -19.12
C GLY A 15 7.16 -16.32 -19.66
N TYR A 16 6.26 -15.82 -18.85
CA TYR A 16 5.29 -14.78 -19.21
C TYR A 16 5.30 -13.62 -18.22
N CYS A 17 4.97 -12.44 -18.73
CA CYS A 17 4.73 -11.24 -17.97
C CYS A 17 3.29 -10.78 -18.22
N VAL A 18 2.52 -10.64 -17.14
CA VAL A 18 1.16 -10.11 -17.15
C VAL A 18 1.21 -8.67 -16.71
N ASN A 19 0.57 -7.76 -17.45
CA ASN A 19 0.47 -6.34 -17.10
C ASN A 19 -1.00 -5.93 -17.05
N PHE A 20 -1.37 -5.17 -16.02
CA PHE A 20 -2.68 -4.54 -15.89
C PHE A 20 -2.58 -3.31 -14.97
N THR A 21 -3.69 -2.61 -14.78
CA THR A 21 -3.75 -1.45 -13.86
C THR A 21 -4.84 -1.68 -12.82
N ALA A 22 -4.51 -1.44 -11.56
CA ALA A 22 -5.43 -1.46 -10.44
C ALA A 22 -4.93 -0.57 -9.30
N MET A 23 -5.82 -0.10 -8.42
CA MET A 23 -5.49 0.71 -7.25
C MET A 23 -4.60 1.93 -7.59
N ALA A 24 -4.88 2.55 -8.74
CA ALA A 24 -4.13 3.68 -9.30
C ALA A 24 -2.62 3.39 -9.54
N SER A 25 -2.24 2.14 -9.73
CA SER A 25 -0.85 1.70 -9.91
C SER A 25 -0.72 0.70 -11.07
N PRO A 26 0.44 0.65 -11.75
CA PRO A 26 0.76 -0.45 -12.65
C PRO A 26 0.93 -1.73 -11.82
N CYS A 27 0.45 -2.83 -12.37
CA CYS A 27 0.52 -4.17 -11.77
C CYS A 27 1.22 -5.12 -12.73
N GLU A 28 2.12 -5.94 -12.22
CA GLU A 28 2.89 -6.90 -12.98
C GLU A 28 2.89 -8.26 -12.30
N VAL A 29 2.76 -9.34 -13.10
CA VAL A 29 2.99 -10.69 -12.62
C VAL A 29 3.98 -11.39 -13.54
N LEU A 30 5.07 -11.88 -12.97
CA LEU A 30 6.06 -12.67 -13.68
C LEU A 30 5.85 -14.15 -13.32
N ILE A 31 5.68 -15.01 -14.32
CA ILE A 31 5.56 -16.46 -14.13
C ILE A 31 6.58 -17.22 -14.98
N GLN A 32 7.35 -18.11 -14.36
CA GLN A 32 8.31 -18.98 -15.03
C GLN A 32 7.63 -20.25 -15.52
N THR A 33 6.99 -20.19 -16.69
CA THR A 33 6.38 -21.32 -17.37
C THR A 33 6.44 -21.13 -18.88
N GLN A 34 6.46 -22.23 -19.65
CA GLN A 34 6.26 -22.19 -21.10
C GLN A 34 4.80 -22.53 -21.48
N ASP A 35 3.98 -22.90 -20.50
CA ASP A 35 2.56 -23.19 -20.71
C ASP A 35 1.76 -21.87 -20.73
N LYS A 36 1.30 -21.51 -21.94
CA LYS A 36 0.50 -20.30 -22.16
C LYS A 36 -0.85 -20.37 -21.45
N ASN A 37 -1.49 -21.54 -21.42
CA ASN A 37 -2.80 -21.70 -20.80
C ASN A 37 -2.70 -21.46 -19.28
N LEU A 38 -1.65 -21.99 -18.64
CA LEU A 38 -1.38 -21.72 -17.23
C LEU A 38 -1.14 -20.22 -16.99
N ALA A 39 -0.35 -19.56 -17.84
CA ALA A 39 -0.10 -18.12 -17.72
C ALA A 39 -1.38 -17.29 -17.86
N GLU A 40 -2.28 -17.65 -18.78
CA GLU A 40 -3.61 -17.04 -18.93
C GLU A 40 -4.50 -17.26 -17.69
N GLN A 41 -4.49 -18.44 -17.09
CA GLN A 41 -5.23 -18.72 -15.85
C GLN A 41 -4.70 -17.88 -14.68
N VAL A 42 -3.38 -17.78 -14.52
CA VAL A 42 -2.76 -16.94 -13.51
C VAL A 42 -3.11 -15.46 -13.72
N ALA A 43 -3.04 -14.99 -14.98
CA ALA A 43 -3.38 -13.61 -15.34
C ALA A 43 -4.82 -13.25 -14.93
N LEU A 44 -5.77 -14.13 -15.25
CA LEU A 44 -7.18 -13.95 -14.89
C LEU A 44 -7.40 -14.02 -13.38
N CYS A 45 -6.80 -14.98 -12.70
CA CYS A 45 -6.92 -15.17 -11.26
C CYS A 45 -6.42 -13.93 -10.49
N VAL A 46 -5.20 -13.49 -10.80
CA VAL A 46 -4.57 -12.36 -10.09
C VAL A 46 -5.31 -11.06 -10.39
N SER A 47 -5.57 -10.75 -11.66
CA SER A 47 -6.24 -9.49 -12.02
C SER A 47 -7.65 -9.40 -11.43
N ALA A 48 -8.42 -10.51 -11.46
CA ALA A 48 -9.76 -10.56 -10.88
C ALA A 48 -9.74 -10.32 -9.37
N GLU A 49 -8.81 -10.93 -8.64
CA GLU A 49 -8.69 -10.75 -7.18
C GLU A 49 -8.27 -9.32 -6.82
N VAL A 50 -7.28 -8.74 -7.51
CA VAL A 50 -6.85 -7.36 -7.27
C VAL A 50 -7.99 -6.38 -7.53
N TRP A 51 -8.75 -6.55 -8.62
CA TRP A 51 -9.91 -5.71 -8.91
C TRP A 51 -11.05 -5.91 -7.93
N ARG A 52 -11.25 -7.14 -7.44
CA ARG A 52 -12.25 -7.43 -6.39
C ARG A 52 -11.93 -6.64 -5.11
N ILE A 53 -10.66 -6.66 -4.69
CA ILE A 53 -10.19 -5.94 -3.49
C ILE A 53 -10.30 -4.42 -3.72
N GLU A 54 -9.89 -3.93 -4.90
CA GLU A 54 -10.07 -2.52 -5.28
C GLU A 54 -11.54 -2.10 -5.20
N ASP A 55 -12.45 -2.87 -5.79
CA ASP A 55 -13.89 -2.57 -5.78
C ASP A 55 -14.46 -2.61 -4.36
N LYS A 56 -13.99 -3.53 -3.52
CA LYS A 56 -14.47 -3.71 -2.15
C LYS A 56 -14.03 -2.59 -1.21
N TYR A 57 -12.78 -2.13 -1.32
CA TYR A 57 -12.18 -1.20 -0.36
C TYR A 57 -11.91 0.20 -0.92
N SER A 58 -12.29 0.48 -2.17
CA SER A 58 -12.17 1.81 -2.76
C SER A 58 -13.01 2.84 -2.00
N ARG A 59 -12.40 3.90 -1.49
CA ARG A 59 -13.10 5.06 -0.93
C ARG A 59 -13.77 5.95 -1.99
N TYR A 60 -13.53 5.67 -3.28
CA TYR A 60 -14.08 6.43 -4.41
C TYR A 60 -15.32 5.77 -5.04
N ASP A 61 -15.52 4.46 -4.87
CA ASP A 61 -16.72 3.76 -5.37
C ASP A 61 -17.77 3.72 -4.25
N ARG A 62 -18.90 4.38 -4.46
CA ARG A 62 -20.03 4.43 -3.48
C ARG A 62 -20.59 3.05 -3.12
N ARG A 63 -20.34 2.03 -3.93
CA ARG A 63 -20.81 0.65 -3.70
C ARG A 63 -19.85 -0.16 -2.84
N SER A 64 -18.63 0.31 -2.64
CA SER A 64 -17.62 -0.36 -1.83
C SER A 64 -18.05 -0.43 -0.38
N ILE A 65 -17.57 -1.44 0.35
CA ILE A 65 -17.79 -1.55 1.80
C ILE A 65 -17.16 -0.37 2.54
N CYS A 66 -15.98 0.10 2.10
CA CYS A 66 -15.33 1.28 2.68
C CYS A 66 -16.24 2.51 2.59
N SER A 67 -16.84 2.78 1.43
CA SER A 67 -17.77 3.91 1.25
C SER A 67 -19.07 3.74 2.02
N GLN A 68 -19.59 2.51 2.15
CA GLN A 68 -20.77 2.23 2.96
C GLN A 68 -20.49 2.50 4.44
N ILE A 69 -19.35 2.07 4.98
CA ILE A 69 -18.92 2.37 6.34
C ILE A 69 -18.80 3.88 6.54
N ASN A 70 -18.09 4.58 5.64
CA ASN A 70 -17.87 6.02 5.72
C ASN A 70 -19.17 6.84 5.62
N SER A 71 -20.18 6.34 4.92
CA SER A 71 -21.50 6.99 4.82
C SER A 71 -22.52 6.52 5.87
N GLY A 72 -22.16 5.60 6.75
CA GLY A 72 -23.03 5.02 7.77
C GLY A 72 -23.56 6.04 8.80
N GLY A 73 -22.86 7.15 9.00
CA GLY A 73 -23.32 8.27 9.82
C GLY A 73 -23.54 7.93 11.29
N GLY A 74 -22.75 7.02 11.84
CA GLY A 74 -22.87 6.52 13.22
C GLY A 74 -23.82 5.33 13.36
N LYS A 75 -24.37 4.82 12.25
CA LYS A 75 -25.19 3.61 12.24
C LYS A 75 -24.35 2.37 12.03
N GLN A 76 -24.85 1.24 12.49
CA GLN A 76 -24.26 -0.06 12.26
C GLN A 76 -24.28 -0.42 10.76
N VAL A 77 -23.13 -0.85 10.24
CA VAL A 77 -22.93 -1.31 8.86
C VAL A 77 -22.47 -2.76 8.93
N ALA A 78 -23.12 -3.66 8.18
CA ALA A 78 -22.72 -5.06 8.11
C ALA A 78 -21.37 -5.19 7.39
N ILE A 79 -20.48 -6.05 7.92
CA ILE A 79 -19.20 -6.40 7.34
C ILE A 79 -19.07 -7.92 7.27
N ASP A 80 -18.18 -8.37 6.38
CA ASP A 80 -17.80 -9.78 6.28
C ASP A 80 -16.49 -10.08 7.05
N GLU A 81 -16.16 -11.36 7.12
CA GLU A 81 -14.96 -11.85 7.81
C GLU A 81 -13.67 -11.21 7.26
N GLU A 82 -13.55 -11.03 5.95
CA GLU A 82 -12.38 -10.41 5.32
C GLU A 82 -12.19 -8.96 5.81
N THR A 83 -13.27 -8.20 5.89
CA THR A 83 -13.26 -6.83 6.40
C THR A 83 -12.92 -6.80 7.89
N TYR A 84 -13.52 -7.70 8.68
CA TYR A 84 -13.20 -7.86 10.10
C TYR A 84 -11.71 -8.14 10.34
N LEU A 85 -11.10 -9.04 9.56
CA LEU A 85 -9.67 -9.36 9.68
C LEU A 85 -8.77 -8.15 9.33
N LEU A 86 -9.14 -7.35 8.32
CA LEU A 86 -8.43 -6.11 7.99
C LEU A 86 -8.57 -5.04 9.08
N LEU A 87 -9.73 -4.94 9.73
CA LEU A 87 -9.93 -4.04 10.87
C LEU A 87 -9.08 -4.49 12.07
N ASN A 88 -9.02 -5.78 12.38
CA ASN A 88 -8.16 -6.32 13.43
C ASN A 88 -6.68 -6.06 13.14
N PHE A 89 -6.24 -6.22 11.89
CA PHE A 89 -4.87 -5.88 11.50
C PHE A 89 -4.61 -4.38 11.68
N SER A 90 -5.56 -3.53 11.32
CA SER A 90 -5.45 -2.07 11.51
C SER A 90 -5.38 -1.68 12.99
N GLU A 91 -6.15 -2.36 13.85
CA GLU A 91 -6.08 -2.21 15.31
C GLU A 91 -4.67 -2.54 15.83
N GLN A 92 -4.10 -3.68 15.40
CA GLN A 92 -2.74 -4.05 15.79
C GLN A 92 -1.72 -2.99 15.35
N CYS A 93 -1.83 -2.47 14.12
CA CYS A 93 -0.96 -1.41 13.63
C CYS A 93 -1.12 -0.11 14.42
N TYR A 94 -2.35 0.24 14.79
CA TYR A 94 -2.64 1.39 15.66
C TYR A 94 -1.94 1.24 17.01
N GLN A 95 -2.07 0.08 17.65
CA GLN A 95 -1.45 -0.21 18.97
C GLN A 95 0.10 -0.20 18.87
N LEU A 96 0.66 -0.89 17.88
CA LEU A 96 2.11 -0.98 17.67
C LEU A 96 2.76 0.38 17.37
N SER A 97 2.00 1.32 16.80
CA SER A 97 2.48 2.66 16.47
C SER A 97 2.17 3.71 17.55
N ASP A 98 1.60 3.30 18.68
CA ASP A 98 1.05 4.25 19.66
C ASP A 98 0.14 5.29 19.00
N GLY A 99 -0.72 4.85 18.05
CA GLY A 99 -1.69 5.68 17.35
C GLY A 99 -1.10 6.62 16.27
N LEU A 100 0.17 6.49 15.89
CA LEU A 100 0.72 7.22 14.74
C LEU A 100 0.15 6.73 13.41
N PHE A 101 -0.10 5.42 13.31
CA PHE A 101 -0.88 4.83 12.22
C PHE A 101 -2.32 4.69 12.67
N ASP A 102 -3.23 5.35 11.98
CA ASP A 102 -4.67 5.29 12.25
C ASP A 102 -5.43 5.38 10.95
N ILE A 103 -6.18 4.33 10.60
CA ILE A 103 -6.96 4.29 9.35
C ILE A 103 -8.13 5.28 9.36
N THR A 104 -8.51 5.86 10.52
CA THR A 104 -9.51 6.94 10.57
C THR A 104 -8.94 8.28 10.08
N SER A 105 -7.62 8.37 9.84
CA SER A 105 -6.97 9.53 9.22
C SER A 105 -7.44 9.80 7.79
N GLY A 106 -8.22 8.91 7.19
CA GLY A 106 -8.85 9.10 5.88
C GLY A 106 -9.58 10.44 5.72
N VAL A 107 -10.16 10.96 6.81
CA VAL A 107 -10.85 12.28 6.82
C VAL A 107 -9.93 13.44 6.45
N LEU A 108 -8.62 13.33 6.68
CA LEU A 108 -7.63 14.39 6.40
C LEU A 108 -7.46 14.68 4.90
N ARG A 109 -7.91 13.77 4.01
CA ARG A 109 -7.96 14.01 2.56
C ARG A 109 -8.84 15.18 2.15
N GLN A 110 -9.70 15.65 3.03
CA GLN A 110 -10.54 16.83 2.78
C GLN A 110 -9.72 18.12 2.72
N VAL A 111 -8.54 18.14 3.29
CA VAL A 111 -7.62 19.30 3.29
C VAL A 111 -6.27 18.99 2.64
N TRP A 112 -5.85 17.71 2.62
CA TRP A 112 -4.61 17.28 1.97
C TRP A 112 -4.92 16.63 0.61
N SER A 113 -4.34 17.18 -0.47
CA SER A 113 -4.33 16.57 -1.80
C SER A 113 -2.88 16.46 -2.28
N PHE A 114 -2.46 15.24 -2.62
CA PHE A 114 -1.12 14.91 -3.11
C PHE A 114 -1.17 14.42 -4.57
N ASP A 115 -2.15 14.88 -5.33
CA ASP A 115 -2.42 14.39 -6.70
C ASP A 115 -1.58 15.11 -7.77
N SER A 116 -0.78 16.12 -7.38
CA SER A 116 0.08 16.86 -8.31
C SER A 116 1.39 16.13 -8.56
N LEU A 117 1.62 15.72 -9.80
CA LEU A 117 2.90 15.14 -10.25
C LEU A 117 4.07 16.16 -10.20
N SER A 118 3.77 17.46 -10.19
CA SER A 118 4.78 18.53 -10.12
C SER A 118 5.18 18.91 -8.70
N GLY A 119 4.50 18.39 -7.68
CA GLY A 119 4.66 18.85 -6.29
C GLY A 119 4.14 20.27 -6.05
N GLU A 120 3.61 20.95 -7.08
CA GLU A 120 3.02 22.28 -6.94
C GLU A 120 1.73 22.20 -6.13
N CYS A 121 1.70 22.96 -5.04
CA CYS A 121 0.59 22.99 -4.12
C CYS A 121 -0.43 24.04 -4.56
N GLN A 122 -1.60 23.60 -5.05
CA GLN A 122 -2.72 24.52 -5.32
C GLN A 122 -3.34 25.03 -4.02
N HIS A 123 -3.36 24.19 -2.98
CA HIS A 123 -3.85 24.53 -1.65
C HIS A 123 -3.01 23.82 -0.59
N PHE A 124 -2.42 24.59 0.31
CA PHE A 124 -1.71 24.06 1.48
C PHE A 124 -2.56 24.37 2.71
N PRO A 125 -3.02 23.37 3.47
CA PRO A 125 -3.96 23.59 4.54
C PRO A 125 -3.38 24.46 5.65
N SER A 126 -4.23 25.26 6.28
CA SER A 126 -3.92 25.99 7.48
C SER A 126 -4.03 25.09 8.72
N ALA A 127 -3.36 25.46 9.81
CA ALA A 127 -3.51 24.77 11.09
C ALA A 127 -4.97 24.75 11.57
N THR A 128 -5.76 25.77 11.26
CA THR A 128 -7.18 25.84 11.62
C THR A 128 -7.99 24.78 10.89
N GLU A 129 -7.73 24.54 9.61
CA GLU A 129 -8.42 23.51 8.83
C GLU A 129 -8.07 22.11 9.34
N ILE A 130 -6.78 21.85 9.60
CA ILE A 130 -6.33 20.57 10.14
C ILE A 130 -6.94 20.34 11.53
N ASN A 131 -6.93 21.36 12.42
CA ASN A 131 -7.46 21.26 13.78
C ASN A 131 -8.97 20.96 13.83
N LYS A 132 -9.72 21.28 12.78
CA LYS A 132 -11.14 20.89 12.67
C LYS A 132 -11.31 19.39 12.40
N LEU A 133 -10.41 18.81 11.57
CA LEU A 133 -10.51 17.42 11.13
C LEU A 133 -9.80 16.44 12.06
N ILE A 134 -8.70 16.84 12.70
CA ILE A 134 -7.94 15.94 13.56
C ILE A 134 -8.75 15.38 14.74
N ARG A 135 -9.79 16.09 15.18
CA ARG A 135 -10.72 15.63 16.22
C ARG A 135 -11.58 14.44 15.78
N LEU A 136 -11.62 14.18 14.46
CA LEU A 136 -12.34 13.08 13.83
C LEU A 136 -11.40 11.89 13.55
N VAL A 137 -10.12 12.00 13.88
CA VAL A 137 -9.14 10.93 13.79
C VAL A 137 -8.99 10.33 15.19
N ASP A 138 -9.56 9.15 15.41
CA ASP A 138 -9.49 8.47 16.70
C ASP A 138 -10.05 7.06 16.55
N TRP A 139 -9.18 6.09 16.35
CA TRP A 139 -9.56 4.68 16.23
C TRP A 139 -10.33 4.16 17.45
N ASN A 140 -10.03 4.65 18.65
CA ASN A 140 -10.71 4.19 19.87
C ASN A 140 -12.21 4.51 19.92
N LYS A 141 -12.72 5.36 19.03
CA LYS A 141 -14.14 5.66 18.89
C LYS A 141 -14.88 4.68 17.97
N VAL A 142 -14.15 3.85 17.23
CA VAL A 142 -14.72 2.86 16.32
C VAL A 142 -15.13 1.63 17.12
N THR A 143 -16.34 1.17 16.91
CA THR A 143 -16.82 -0.08 17.51
C THR A 143 -17.08 -1.09 16.41
N TYR A 144 -16.56 -2.30 16.53
CA TYR A 144 -16.78 -3.35 15.54
C TYR A 144 -16.73 -4.74 16.16
N ASP A 145 -17.36 -5.68 15.48
CA ASP A 145 -17.34 -7.10 15.77
C ASP A 145 -17.20 -7.90 14.45
N GLN A 146 -17.32 -9.23 14.50
CA GLN A 146 -17.19 -10.11 13.32
C GLN A 146 -18.23 -9.82 12.21
N HIS A 147 -19.31 -9.11 12.51
CA HIS A 147 -20.46 -8.96 11.62
C HIS A 147 -20.78 -7.51 11.28
N SER A 148 -20.24 -6.57 12.04
CA SER A 148 -20.62 -5.17 11.89
C SER A 148 -19.58 -4.19 12.39
N ILE A 149 -19.69 -2.95 11.91
CA ILE A 149 -18.91 -1.80 12.36
C ILE A 149 -19.82 -0.59 12.56
N ILE A 150 -19.52 0.20 13.58
CA ILE A 150 -20.11 1.53 13.82
C ILE A 150 -18.97 2.54 13.76
N LEU A 151 -18.97 3.33 12.71
CA LEU A 151 -18.07 4.46 12.55
C LEU A 151 -18.81 5.74 12.98
N PRO A 152 -18.32 6.50 13.96
CA PRO A 152 -18.95 7.75 14.37
C PRO A 152 -19.16 8.74 13.22
N LYS A 153 -20.19 9.56 13.32
CA LYS A 153 -20.54 10.54 12.29
C LYS A 153 -19.36 11.45 11.96
N ASN A 154 -19.14 11.71 10.66
CA ASN A 154 -18.09 12.54 10.10
C ASN A 154 -16.66 11.96 10.19
N MET A 155 -16.46 10.79 10.81
CA MET A 155 -15.21 10.05 10.67
C MET A 155 -15.14 9.34 9.31
N GLU A 156 -13.92 9.00 8.87
CA GLU A 156 -13.70 8.37 7.56
C GLU A 156 -12.54 7.38 7.64
N LEU A 157 -12.81 6.11 7.32
CA LEU A 157 -11.79 5.07 7.19
C LEU A 157 -11.12 5.12 5.81
N ASP A 158 -9.82 4.80 5.78
CA ASP A 158 -9.07 4.57 4.56
C ASP A 158 -8.13 3.37 4.70
N PHE A 159 -8.34 2.34 3.87
CA PHE A 159 -7.47 1.16 3.81
C PHE A 159 -6.26 1.35 2.89
N GLY A 160 -6.03 2.56 2.34
CA GLY A 160 -4.99 2.83 1.37
C GLY A 160 -3.56 2.51 1.83
N GLY A 161 -3.32 2.51 3.15
CA GLY A 161 -2.02 2.18 3.75
C GLY A 161 -1.74 0.69 3.92
N ILE A 162 -2.71 -0.21 3.61
CA ILE A 162 -2.56 -1.67 3.76
C ILE A 162 -3.19 -2.47 2.60
N GLY A 163 -4.01 -1.81 1.77
CA GLY A 163 -4.87 -2.50 0.80
C GLY A 163 -4.12 -3.13 -0.37
N LYS A 164 -3.04 -2.52 -0.84
CA LYS A 164 -2.23 -3.07 -1.94
C LYS A 164 -1.42 -4.28 -1.47
N GLU A 165 -0.77 -4.15 -0.34
CA GLU A 165 0.03 -5.20 0.27
C GLU A 165 -0.83 -6.41 0.62
N TYR A 166 -2.04 -6.19 1.15
CA TYR A 166 -3.03 -7.23 1.36
C TYR A 166 -3.41 -7.93 0.04
N ALA A 167 -3.61 -7.16 -1.04
CA ALA A 167 -3.93 -7.75 -2.34
C ALA A 167 -2.78 -8.59 -2.91
N VAL A 168 -1.51 -8.19 -2.70
CA VAL A 168 -0.35 -9.01 -3.06
C VAL A 168 -0.39 -10.36 -2.34
N ASP A 169 -0.56 -10.35 -1.02
CA ASP A 169 -0.59 -11.58 -0.21
C ASP A 169 -1.76 -12.48 -0.61
N ARG A 170 -2.94 -11.92 -0.88
CA ARG A 170 -4.10 -12.68 -1.41
C ARG A 170 -3.79 -13.34 -2.73
N CYS A 171 -3.15 -12.61 -3.65
CA CYS A 171 -2.74 -13.17 -4.94
C CYS A 171 -1.74 -14.32 -4.77
N ILE A 172 -0.73 -14.18 -3.90
CA ILE A 172 0.24 -15.25 -3.60
C ILE A 172 -0.46 -16.52 -3.09
N LEU A 173 -1.45 -16.38 -2.21
CA LEU A 173 -2.21 -17.52 -1.71
C LEU A 173 -2.98 -18.22 -2.84
N LEU A 174 -3.66 -17.45 -3.71
CA LEU A 174 -4.45 -18.00 -4.80
C LEU A 174 -3.58 -18.68 -5.87
N VAL A 175 -2.46 -18.08 -6.28
CA VAL A 175 -1.60 -18.69 -7.31
C VAL A 175 -0.89 -19.95 -6.82
N LYS A 176 -0.59 -20.06 -5.50
CA LYS A 176 -0.05 -21.30 -4.91
C LYS A 176 -1.03 -22.48 -4.97
N VAL A 177 -2.33 -22.21 -5.05
CA VAL A 177 -3.34 -23.28 -5.27
C VAL A 177 -3.39 -23.69 -6.73
N LEU A 178 -3.09 -22.77 -7.67
CA LEU A 178 -3.13 -23.05 -9.12
C LEU A 178 -1.88 -23.76 -9.63
N THR A 179 -0.70 -23.45 -9.06
CA THR A 179 0.58 -23.93 -9.59
C THR A 179 1.71 -23.85 -8.57
N ASP A 180 2.70 -24.73 -8.75
CA ASP A 180 3.99 -24.71 -8.04
C ASP A 180 5.09 -23.93 -8.78
N LYS A 181 4.77 -23.37 -9.95
CA LYS A 181 5.74 -22.57 -10.73
C LYS A 181 6.16 -21.31 -9.99
N PRO A 182 7.44 -20.90 -10.13
CA PRO A 182 7.91 -19.64 -9.56
C PRO A 182 7.14 -18.44 -10.13
N LEU A 183 6.58 -17.64 -9.25
CA LEU A 183 5.90 -16.39 -9.56
C LEU A 183 6.40 -15.25 -8.72
N LEU A 184 6.32 -14.04 -9.30
CA LEU A 184 6.41 -12.76 -8.60
C LEU A 184 5.15 -11.95 -8.91
N VAL A 185 4.48 -11.45 -7.88
CA VAL A 185 3.35 -10.51 -8.00
C VAL A 185 3.82 -9.15 -7.51
N ASN A 186 3.67 -8.12 -8.34
CA ASN A 186 4.06 -6.73 -8.05
C ASN A 186 2.86 -5.81 -8.30
N LEU A 187 2.42 -5.10 -7.29
CA LEU A 187 1.34 -4.11 -7.34
C LEU A 187 1.88 -2.73 -6.97
N GLY A 188 2.43 -2.02 -7.97
CA GLY A 188 2.91 -0.65 -7.79
C GLY A 188 4.16 -0.50 -6.92
N GLY A 189 5.01 -1.53 -6.86
CA GLY A 189 6.25 -1.56 -6.07
C GLY A 189 6.16 -2.44 -4.81
N ASP A 190 4.94 -2.77 -4.34
CA ASP A 190 4.73 -3.75 -3.27
C ASP A 190 4.63 -5.13 -3.91
N LEU A 191 5.49 -6.06 -3.51
CA LEU A 191 5.61 -7.34 -4.21
C LEU A 191 5.89 -8.52 -3.28
N ALA A 192 5.54 -9.71 -3.77
CA ALA A 192 5.89 -10.96 -3.11
C ALA A 192 6.18 -12.05 -4.13
N VAL A 193 6.88 -13.10 -3.69
CA VAL A 193 7.25 -14.25 -4.53
C VAL A 193 6.70 -15.54 -3.94
N THR A 194 6.32 -16.48 -4.81
CA THR A 194 5.90 -17.82 -4.35
C THR A 194 7.08 -18.68 -3.89
N GLY A 195 8.28 -18.36 -4.33
CA GLY A 195 9.55 -19.05 -4.06
C GLY A 195 10.64 -18.57 -5.00
N PRO A 196 11.84 -19.17 -4.92
CA PRO A 196 12.94 -18.81 -5.80
C PRO A 196 12.62 -19.14 -7.26
N ARG A 197 13.28 -18.45 -8.17
CA ARG A 197 13.27 -18.77 -9.61
C ARG A 197 13.83 -20.17 -9.85
N THR A 198 13.61 -20.68 -11.07
CA THR A 198 14.20 -21.94 -11.54
C THR A 198 15.70 -22.02 -11.19
N ASN A 199 16.19 -23.22 -10.86
CA ASN A 199 17.55 -23.47 -10.41
C ASN A 199 17.93 -22.72 -9.12
N ASN A 200 16.96 -22.47 -8.23
CA ASN A 200 17.16 -21.80 -6.94
C ASN A 200 17.76 -20.39 -7.08
N GLN A 201 17.53 -19.71 -8.18
CA GLN A 201 18.00 -18.34 -8.41
C GLN A 201 17.08 -17.33 -7.72
N PRO A 202 17.58 -16.21 -7.20
CA PRO A 202 16.74 -15.15 -6.67
C PRO A 202 16.05 -14.36 -7.80
N TRP A 203 14.93 -13.75 -7.47
CA TRP A 203 14.36 -12.65 -8.23
C TRP A 203 15.21 -11.41 -8.02
N GLN A 204 15.55 -10.70 -9.10
CA GLN A 204 16.27 -9.43 -9.03
C GLN A 204 15.24 -8.32 -9.03
N VAL A 205 15.10 -7.61 -7.91
CA VAL A 205 14.13 -6.54 -7.71
C VAL A 205 14.89 -5.22 -7.61
N ALA A 206 14.59 -4.29 -8.50
CA ALA A 206 15.13 -2.93 -8.43
C ALA A 206 14.31 -2.10 -7.44
N ILE A 207 14.98 -1.44 -6.49
CA ILE A 207 14.40 -0.41 -5.63
C ILE A 207 14.64 0.93 -6.33
N GLU A 208 13.54 1.57 -6.76
CA GLU A 208 13.54 2.85 -7.46
C GLU A 208 14.17 3.95 -6.58
N HIS A 209 15.04 4.75 -7.16
CA HIS A 209 15.58 5.92 -6.47
C HIS A 209 14.53 7.05 -6.47
N PRO A 210 14.27 7.72 -5.34
CA PRO A 210 13.22 8.75 -5.26
C PRO A 210 13.46 9.99 -6.15
N ASP A 211 14.65 10.19 -6.68
CA ASP A 211 15.03 11.32 -7.56
C ASP A 211 15.28 10.91 -9.02
N CYS A 212 14.77 9.76 -9.48
CA CYS A 212 15.01 9.25 -10.85
C CYS A 212 14.66 10.23 -11.98
N ASP A 213 13.81 11.22 -11.77
CA ASP A 213 13.30 12.10 -12.83
C ASP A 213 14.08 13.41 -13.00
N ALA A 214 14.99 13.78 -12.10
CA ALA A 214 15.57 15.13 -12.08
C ALA A 214 17.00 15.27 -12.60
N LEU A 215 17.89 14.27 -12.49
CA LEU A 215 19.33 14.48 -12.72
C LEU A 215 20.10 13.31 -13.38
N GLY A 216 19.46 12.44 -14.12
CA GLY A 216 20.16 11.43 -14.92
C GLY A 216 20.93 10.42 -14.08
N GLN A 217 20.33 9.25 -13.88
CA GLN A 217 20.93 8.00 -13.37
C GLN A 217 21.40 7.98 -11.91
N PRO A 218 20.54 8.04 -10.93
CA PRO A 218 20.80 7.38 -9.66
C PRO A 218 20.76 5.86 -9.92
N GLN A 219 21.77 5.13 -9.45
CA GLN A 219 21.77 3.67 -9.58
C GLN A 219 20.64 3.10 -8.73
N ASP A 220 19.70 2.42 -9.37
CA ASP A 220 18.72 1.59 -8.67
C ASP A 220 19.47 0.52 -7.87
N MET A 221 19.04 0.33 -6.62
CA MET A 221 19.58 -0.76 -5.82
C MET A 221 18.86 -2.05 -6.22
N ILE A 222 19.61 -3.10 -6.50
CA ILE A 222 19.06 -4.41 -6.83
C ILE A 222 19.09 -5.30 -5.59
N VAL A 223 17.92 -5.79 -5.19
CA VAL A 223 17.73 -6.75 -4.09
C VAL A 223 17.46 -8.13 -4.66
N ALA A 224 18.17 -9.12 -4.15
CA ALA A 224 18.00 -10.52 -4.51
C ALA A 224 16.99 -11.19 -3.58
N LEU A 225 15.75 -11.43 -4.04
CA LEU A 225 14.66 -12.01 -3.26
C LEU A 225 14.40 -13.46 -3.66
N LYS A 226 14.51 -14.41 -2.73
CA LYS A 226 14.15 -15.82 -2.94
C LYS A 226 12.80 -16.19 -2.33
N HIS A 227 12.45 -15.57 -1.20
CA HIS A 227 11.24 -15.86 -0.43
C HIS A 227 10.70 -14.59 0.20
N GLY A 228 9.42 -14.59 0.53
CA GLY A 228 8.77 -13.49 1.23
C GLY A 228 8.33 -12.37 0.27
N ALA A 229 8.34 -11.19 0.82
CA ALA A 229 7.80 -9.99 0.20
C ALA A 229 8.70 -8.79 0.44
N LEU A 230 8.54 -7.78 -0.41
CA LEU A 230 9.21 -6.49 -0.32
C LEU A 230 8.16 -5.41 -0.56
N ALA A 231 8.14 -4.39 0.29
CA ALA A 231 7.27 -3.24 0.12
C ALA A 231 8.02 -1.94 0.41
N THR A 232 7.58 -0.87 -0.26
CA THR A 232 8.22 0.45 -0.15
C THR A 232 7.20 1.50 0.24
N SER A 233 7.45 2.22 1.32
CA SER A 233 6.72 3.42 1.70
C SER A 233 7.61 4.65 1.54
N GLY A 234 7.06 5.76 1.03
CA GLY A 234 7.85 6.97 0.78
C GLY A 234 7.09 8.04 0.01
N ASP A 235 7.77 9.15 -0.25
CA ASP A 235 7.20 10.33 -0.89
C ASP A 235 7.69 10.55 -2.34
N ALA A 236 8.31 9.55 -2.96
CA ALA A 236 8.89 9.69 -4.31
C ALA A 236 7.91 10.25 -5.35
N ARG A 237 6.64 9.81 -5.29
CA ARG A 237 5.61 10.14 -6.29
C ARG A 237 4.48 11.03 -5.77
N ARG A 238 4.32 11.17 -4.44
CA ARG A 238 3.20 11.90 -3.82
C ARG A 238 3.72 12.83 -2.73
N TYR A 239 3.92 14.07 -3.08
CA TYR A 239 4.42 15.10 -2.18
C TYR A 239 3.95 16.49 -2.60
N LEU A 240 4.08 17.44 -1.69
CA LEU A 240 3.91 18.86 -1.94
C LEU A 240 5.20 19.60 -1.57
N ILE A 241 5.50 20.70 -2.27
CA ILE A 241 6.60 21.59 -1.91
C ILE A 241 6.03 22.93 -1.50
N LYS A 242 6.43 23.42 -0.32
CA LYS A 242 6.10 24.76 0.15
C LYS A 242 7.34 25.41 0.75
N GLN A 243 7.73 26.57 0.25
CA GLN A 243 8.90 27.31 0.73
C GLN A 243 10.18 26.47 0.80
N GLY A 244 10.40 25.60 -0.18
CA GLY A 244 11.54 24.68 -0.25
C GLY A 244 11.46 23.47 0.67
N VAL A 245 10.41 23.34 1.49
CA VAL A 245 10.16 22.17 2.34
C VAL A 245 9.26 21.18 1.59
N ARG A 246 9.66 19.91 1.59
CA ARG A 246 8.91 18.79 1.01
C ARG A 246 8.02 18.13 2.05
N TYR A 247 6.77 17.92 1.70
CA TYR A 247 5.73 17.31 2.52
C TYR A 247 5.23 16.04 1.83
N GLY A 248 5.57 14.89 2.35
CA GLY A 248 5.11 13.59 1.84
C GLY A 248 3.65 13.32 2.17
N HIS A 249 3.07 12.33 1.52
CA HIS A 249 1.66 11.97 1.70
C HIS A 249 1.37 11.13 2.96
N VAL A 250 2.40 10.65 3.65
CA VAL A 250 2.26 9.93 4.92
C VAL A 250 2.03 10.95 6.04
N LEU A 251 0.85 10.88 6.64
CA LEU A 251 0.41 11.82 7.68
C LEU A 251 0.56 11.22 9.08
N ASN A 252 1.00 12.03 10.02
CA ASN A 252 0.93 11.71 11.44
C ASN A 252 -0.54 11.82 11.90
N ALA A 253 -1.16 10.72 12.29
CA ALA A 253 -2.55 10.69 12.68
C ALA A 253 -2.86 11.49 13.96
N LYS A 254 -1.86 11.75 14.81
CA LYS A 254 -2.02 12.57 16.02
C LYS A 254 -2.01 14.08 15.75
N THR A 255 -1.30 14.50 14.72
CA THR A 255 -1.14 15.94 14.41
C THR A 255 -1.89 16.38 13.15
N GLY A 256 -2.19 15.45 12.25
CA GLY A 256 -2.78 15.70 10.93
C GLY A 256 -1.79 16.30 9.93
N TRP A 257 -0.52 16.41 10.26
CA TRP A 257 0.54 16.93 9.39
C TRP A 257 1.36 15.81 8.75
N PRO A 258 1.94 16.05 7.56
CA PRO A 258 2.97 15.18 7.01
C PRO A 258 4.17 15.04 7.95
N ILE A 259 4.79 13.87 7.89
CA ILE A 259 6.04 13.64 8.62
C ILE A 259 7.16 14.42 7.91
N ILE A 260 7.87 15.25 8.65
CA ILE A 260 9.06 15.96 8.18
C ILE A 260 10.33 15.23 8.65
N HIS A 261 11.43 15.38 7.90
CA HIS A 261 12.74 14.77 8.18
C HIS A 261 12.74 13.23 8.16
N ALA A 262 11.67 12.59 7.64
CA ALA A 262 11.70 11.17 7.34
C ALA A 262 12.56 10.89 6.09
N PRO A 263 13.05 9.66 5.92
CA PRO A 263 13.60 9.22 4.64
C PRO A 263 12.59 9.39 3.51
N ARG A 264 13.07 9.71 2.30
CA ARG A 264 12.28 9.83 1.07
C ARG A 264 11.62 8.52 0.67
N SER A 265 12.28 7.41 0.96
CA SER A 265 11.72 6.08 0.82
C SER A 265 12.35 5.11 1.82
N ILE A 266 11.56 4.16 2.28
CA ILE A 266 11.98 3.01 3.08
C ILE A 266 11.40 1.77 2.41
N THR A 267 12.29 0.84 2.10
CA THR A 267 11.94 -0.50 1.60
C THR A 267 12.27 -1.52 2.68
N THR A 268 11.35 -2.41 2.97
CA THR A 268 11.54 -3.49 3.95
C THR A 268 11.25 -4.84 3.33
N VAL A 269 11.78 -5.89 3.93
CA VAL A 269 11.52 -7.29 3.56
C VAL A 269 10.89 -8.01 4.75
N ALA A 270 9.84 -8.79 4.48
CA ALA A 270 9.14 -9.59 5.49
C ALA A 270 8.57 -10.89 4.85
N PRO A 271 8.11 -11.85 5.65
CA PRO A 271 7.45 -13.05 5.12
C PRO A 271 6.19 -12.75 4.30
N GLN A 272 5.43 -11.70 4.64
CA GLN A 272 4.21 -11.24 3.95
C GLN A 272 4.34 -9.79 3.51
N CYS A 273 3.69 -9.42 2.41
CA CYS A 273 3.75 -8.09 1.85
C CYS A 273 3.10 -7.06 2.79
N ILE A 274 1.98 -7.41 3.42
CA ILE A 274 1.31 -6.53 4.38
C ILE A 274 2.19 -6.22 5.60
N GLN A 275 3.02 -7.18 6.03
CA GLN A 275 3.99 -6.97 7.10
C GLN A 275 5.13 -6.06 6.63
N ALA A 276 5.67 -6.28 5.42
CA ALA A 276 6.68 -5.41 4.86
C ALA A 276 6.16 -3.97 4.73
N GLY A 277 4.97 -3.75 4.15
CA GLY A 277 4.40 -2.42 3.95
C GLY A 277 4.14 -1.67 5.25
N ILE A 278 3.59 -2.35 6.27
CA ILE A 278 3.35 -1.67 7.54
C ILE A 278 4.65 -1.31 8.25
N LEU A 279 5.67 -2.17 8.24
CA LEU A 279 6.98 -1.87 8.82
C LEU A 279 7.64 -0.66 8.16
N ALA A 280 7.59 -0.56 6.82
CA ALA A 280 8.08 0.60 6.08
C ALA A 280 7.31 1.87 6.46
N THR A 281 5.99 1.79 6.59
CA THR A 281 5.13 2.92 6.96
C THR A 281 5.33 3.34 8.42
N LEU A 282 5.41 2.39 9.37
CA LEU A 282 5.67 2.69 10.77
C LEU A 282 7.04 3.33 10.96
N ALA A 283 8.05 2.90 10.21
CA ALA A 283 9.36 3.53 10.22
C ALA A 283 9.32 4.98 9.70
N LEU A 284 8.63 5.25 8.58
CA LEU A 284 8.45 6.63 8.11
C LEU A 284 7.77 7.52 9.15
N LEU A 285 6.80 6.98 9.89
CA LEU A 285 6.10 7.71 10.96
C LEU A 285 7.02 8.09 12.12
N GLN A 286 8.19 7.44 12.28
CA GLN A 286 9.23 7.83 13.26
C GLN A 286 10.09 9.03 12.81
N GLY A 287 9.94 9.50 11.57
CA GLY A 287 10.69 10.65 11.06
C GLY A 287 12.21 10.42 11.04
N GLU A 288 12.96 11.20 11.78
CA GLU A 288 14.43 11.08 11.86
C GLU A 288 14.90 9.75 12.47
N GLN A 289 14.08 9.09 13.26
CA GLN A 289 14.41 7.84 13.97
C GLN A 289 14.03 6.60 13.15
N ALA A 290 13.63 6.75 11.89
CA ALA A 290 13.12 5.67 11.06
C ALA A 290 14.06 4.46 10.95
N GLU A 291 15.35 4.71 10.65
CA GLU A 291 16.36 3.64 10.50
C GLU A 291 16.69 2.99 11.86
N GLN A 292 16.73 3.79 12.93
CA GLN A 292 16.96 3.27 14.28
C GLN A 292 15.82 2.33 14.67
N PHE A 293 14.57 2.73 14.44
CA PHE A 293 13.39 1.90 14.70
C PHE A 293 13.49 0.53 14.02
N LEU A 294 13.83 0.48 12.71
CA LEU A 294 13.95 -0.79 11.99
C LEU A 294 15.15 -1.64 12.45
N THR A 295 16.25 -0.99 12.82
CA THR A 295 17.45 -1.66 13.34
C THR A 295 17.14 -2.33 14.69
N GLU A 296 16.44 -1.66 15.59
CA GLU A 296 16.03 -2.20 16.90
C GLU A 296 15.05 -3.37 16.79
N GLN A 297 14.29 -3.44 15.70
CA GLN A 297 13.39 -4.56 15.37
C GLN A 297 14.07 -5.66 14.55
N GLU A 298 15.37 -5.57 14.27
CA GLU A 298 16.14 -6.51 13.47
C GLU A 298 15.58 -6.73 12.05
N ILE A 299 14.93 -5.68 11.47
CA ILE A 299 14.32 -5.75 10.15
C ILE A 299 15.36 -5.44 9.06
N THR A 300 15.34 -6.23 7.99
CA THR A 300 16.12 -5.93 6.79
C THR A 300 15.45 -4.80 6.01
N PHE A 301 16.17 -3.70 5.80
CA PHE A 301 15.63 -2.52 5.12
C PHE A 301 16.67 -1.75 4.30
N TRP A 302 16.18 -0.89 3.43
CA TRP A 302 16.94 0.14 2.71
C TRP A 302 16.21 1.47 2.83
N ALA A 303 16.92 2.49 3.29
CA ALA A 303 16.41 3.85 3.40
C ALA A 303 17.13 4.79 2.42
N ARG A 304 16.39 5.75 1.85
CA ARG A 304 16.92 6.85 1.05
C ARG A 304 16.44 8.18 1.65
N ARG A 305 17.39 9.11 1.87
CA ARG A 305 17.10 10.47 2.38
C ARG A 305 17.26 11.52 1.30
#